data_cf703abb9e97fc713a3af11c66524a14
#
_entry.id   cf703abb9e97fc713a3af11c66524a14
#
_cell.length_a   1.000
_cell.length_b   1.000
_cell.length_c   1.000
_cell.angle_alpha   90.00
_cell.angle_beta   90.00
_cell.angle_gamma   90.00
#
_symmetry.space_group_name_H-M   'P 1'
#
loop_
_entity.id
_entity.type
_entity.pdbx_description
1 polymer ?
#
loop_
_entity_poly.entity_id
_entity_poly.type
_entity_poly.pdbx_seq_one_letter_code
_entity_poly.pdbx_strand_id
1 'polypeptide(L)'
;GLMASDASTKPLRRFLEGKGYVAYGWDHGSNLGPKEGVLDHCMERLRQIRRTHKRRVSLIGWSLGGIYAREMAKDFPRDVRLVITLGTPFTGHPRATNAWRLYELVTGHRIGAPEIHAPLRVAPPVPTTSIYSRTDGVVAWQCSVERKGPRTENVEVEASHLGLGLNPLAWYAIADRLAQPEGGWKPFDRRGALSWLYRDPARKAWY
;
A
#
# COMPACT_ATOMS: atom_id res chain seq x y z
N GLY A 1 -2.61 -7.42 -5.18
CA GLY A 1 -2.76 -8.33 -4.06
C GLY A 1 -2.33 -9.75 -4.41
N LEU A 2 -2.33 -10.66 -3.44
CA LEU A 2 -2.06 -12.08 -3.68
C LEU A 2 -3.11 -12.64 -4.66
N MET A 3 -2.69 -13.52 -5.59
CA MET A 3 -3.47 -14.08 -6.71
C MET A 3 -4.08 -13.04 -7.67
N ALA A 4 -3.78 -11.78 -7.52
CA ALA A 4 -4.26 -10.73 -8.41
C ALA A 4 -3.22 -10.42 -9.51
N SER A 5 -3.72 -10.03 -10.67
CA SER A 5 -2.92 -9.52 -11.79
C SER A 5 -3.14 -8.01 -11.96
N ASP A 6 -2.52 -7.42 -12.96
CA ASP A 6 -2.72 -6.01 -13.35
C ASP A 6 -4.16 -5.65 -13.66
N ALA A 7 -5.01 -6.64 -13.98
CA ALA A 7 -6.44 -6.42 -14.18
C ALA A 7 -7.12 -5.84 -12.93
N SER A 8 -6.70 -6.27 -11.73
CA SER A 8 -7.28 -5.82 -10.46
C SER A 8 -7.04 -4.33 -10.17
N THR A 9 -5.97 -3.76 -10.70
CA THR A 9 -5.60 -2.35 -10.51
C THR A 9 -6.00 -1.46 -11.69
N LYS A 10 -6.52 -2.04 -12.77
CA LYS A 10 -6.91 -1.31 -13.98
C LYS A 10 -7.91 -0.16 -13.73
N PRO A 11 -8.96 -0.33 -12.89
CA PRO A 11 -9.86 0.78 -12.59
C PRO A 11 -9.17 1.96 -11.92
N LEU A 12 -8.34 1.71 -10.91
CA LEU A 12 -7.56 2.74 -10.23
C LEU A 12 -6.57 3.43 -11.19
N ARG A 13 -5.87 2.65 -12.02
CA ARG A 13 -4.94 3.21 -13.02
C ARG A 13 -5.65 4.15 -13.99
N ARG A 14 -6.82 3.72 -14.54
CA ARG A 14 -7.64 4.58 -15.43
C ARG A 14 -8.11 5.87 -14.74
N PHE A 15 -8.50 5.79 -13.47
CA PHE A 15 -8.85 6.97 -12.69
C PHE A 15 -7.66 7.94 -12.59
N LEU A 16 -6.47 7.43 -12.30
CA LEU A 16 -5.26 8.25 -12.19
C LEU A 16 -4.82 8.81 -13.55
N GLU A 17 -4.93 8.04 -14.61
CA GLU A 17 -4.69 8.50 -15.99
C GLU A 17 -5.62 9.66 -16.36
N GLY A 18 -6.90 9.58 -15.98
CA GLY A 18 -7.86 10.68 -16.12
C GLY A 18 -7.51 11.92 -15.29
N LYS A 19 -6.60 11.82 -14.32
CA LYS A 19 -6.03 12.93 -13.55
C LYS A 19 -4.67 13.42 -14.07
N GLY A 20 -4.22 12.91 -15.23
CA GLY A 20 -2.97 13.29 -15.86
C GLY A 20 -1.72 12.54 -15.37
N TYR A 21 -1.88 11.46 -14.60
CA TYR A 21 -0.76 10.61 -14.20
C TYR A 21 -0.48 9.54 -15.27
N VAL A 22 0.77 9.14 -15.40
CA VAL A 22 1.15 7.93 -16.14
C VAL A 22 1.19 6.78 -15.15
N ALA A 23 0.23 5.87 -15.26
CA ALA A 23 0.06 4.77 -14.32
C ALA A 23 0.52 3.43 -14.91
N TYR A 24 1.43 2.76 -14.21
CA TYR A 24 1.98 1.47 -14.61
C TYR A 24 1.43 0.33 -13.77
N GLY A 25 1.20 -0.81 -14.36
CA GLY A 25 1.06 -2.08 -13.67
C GLY A 25 2.41 -2.64 -13.23
N TRP A 26 2.39 -3.75 -12.49
CA TRP A 26 3.62 -4.42 -12.09
C TRP A 26 4.22 -5.30 -13.20
N ASP A 27 3.41 -5.66 -14.20
CA ASP A 27 3.82 -6.33 -15.43
C ASP A 27 4.52 -7.68 -15.21
N HIS A 28 4.00 -8.47 -14.26
CA HIS A 28 4.55 -9.77 -13.87
C HIS A 28 3.45 -10.86 -13.72
N GLY A 29 2.35 -10.69 -14.47
CA GLY A 29 1.24 -11.65 -14.45
C GLY A 29 0.51 -11.71 -13.10
N SER A 30 0.13 -12.91 -12.66
CA SER A 30 -0.54 -13.10 -11.36
C SER A 30 0.45 -13.13 -10.20
N ASN A 31 0.14 -12.41 -9.15
CA ASN A 31 0.95 -12.39 -7.94
C ASN A 31 0.73 -13.69 -7.14
N LEU A 32 1.62 -14.63 -7.27
CA LEU A 32 1.58 -15.91 -6.57
C LEU A 32 2.40 -15.92 -5.26
N GLY A 33 2.63 -14.76 -4.69
CA GLY A 33 3.38 -14.60 -3.45
C GLY A 33 4.84 -14.16 -3.68
N PRO A 34 5.61 -13.99 -2.61
CA PRO A 34 7.00 -13.57 -2.65
C PRO A 34 7.89 -14.76 -3.06
N LYS A 35 7.87 -15.06 -4.35
CA LYS A 35 8.79 -16.00 -4.98
C LYS A 35 10.13 -15.33 -5.27
N GLU A 36 11.17 -16.15 -5.38
CA GLU A 36 12.48 -15.70 -5.84
C GLU A 36 12.37 -14.91 -7.16
N GLY A 37 13.06 -13.79 -7.26
CA GLY A 37 13.05 -12.92 -8.44
C GLY A 37 11.87 -11.94 -8.56
N VAL A 38 10.79 -12.09 -7.80
CA VAL A 38 9.64 -11.16 -7.89
C VAL A 38 10.04 -9.74 -7.46
N LEU A 39 10.76 -9.61 -6.36
CA LEU A 39 11.20 -8.29 -5.88
C LEU A 39 12.22 -7.67 -6.85
N ASP A 40 13.14 -8.48 -7.37
CA ASP A 40 14.12 -8.04 -8.36
C ASP A 40 13.45 -7.53 -9.64
N HIS A 41 12.41 -8.23 -10.13
CA HIS A 41 11.60 -7.76 -11.25
C HIS A 41 10.95 -6.41 -10.95
N CYS A 42 10.33 -6.26 -9.78
CA CYS A 42 9.72 -5.00 -9.36
C CYS A 42 10.75 -3.86 -9.28
N MET A 43 11.94 -4.15 -8.77
CA MET A 43 13.04 -3.19 -8.67
C MET A 43 13.54 -2.76 -10.05
N GLU A 44 13.73 -3.69 -10.98
CA GLU A 44 14.14 -3.34 -12.36
C GLU A 44 13.05 -2.53 -13.06
N ARG A 45 11.78 -2.88 -12.86
CA ARG A 45 10.64 -2.10 -13.38
C ARG A 45 10.65 -0.66 -12.84
N LEU A 46 10.90 -0.49 -11.53
CA LEU A 46 11.05 0.84 -10.93
C LEU A 46 12.16 1.65 -11.60
N ARG A 47 13.35 1.03 -11.77
CA ARG A 47 14.49 1.67 -12.43
C ARG A 47 14.18 2.06 -13.86
N GLN A 48 13.51 1.20 -14.62
CA GLN A 48 13.07 1.48 -15.99
C GLN A 48 12.15 2.70 -16.05
N ILE A 49 11.10 2.75 -15.21
CA ILE A 49 10.16 3.87 -15.15
C ILE A 49 10.90 5.16 -14.75
N ARG A 50 11.78 5.06 -13.75
CA ARG A 50 12.60 6.19 -13.30
C ARG A 50 13.50 6.75 -14.40
N ARG A 51 14.14 5.88 -15.18
CA ARG A 51 14.98 6.25 -16.35
C ARG A 51 14.16 6.92 -17.44
N THR A 52 13.00 6.36 -17.78
CA THR A 52 12.12 6.86 -18.83
C THR A 52 11.60 8.26 -18.51
N HIS A 53 11.13 8.48 -17.30
CA HIS A 53 10.48 9.74 -16.93
C HIS A 53 11.41 10.74 -16.26
N LYS A 54 12.63 10.36 -15.88
CA LYS A 54 13.61 11.18 -15.15
C LYS A 54 13.03 11.83 -13.87
N ARG A 55 12.01 11.22 -13.28
CA ARG A 55 11.29 11.69 -12.08
C ARG A 55 11.15 10.56 -11.08
N ARG A 56 11.11 10.88 -9.79
CA ARG A 56 10.83 9.90 -8.73
C ARG A 56 9.45 9.28 -8.92
N VAL A 57 9.34 8.00 -8.61
CA VAL A 57 8.13 7.20 -8.83
C VAL A 57 7.31 7.10 -7.55
N SER A 58 6.01 7.33 -7.62
CA SER A 58 5.09 7.05 -6.52
C SER A 58 4.65 5.58 -6.59
N LEU A 59 4.74 4.86 -5.49
CA LEU A 59 4.35 3.46 -5.40
C LEU A 59 3.01 3.32 -4.69
N ILE A 60 2.08 2.60 -5.32
CA ILE A 60 0.78 2.26 -4.74
C ILE A 60 0.69 0.75 -4.67
N GLY A 61 0.57 0.20 -3.47
CA GLY A 61 0.51 -1.24 -3.25
C GLY A 61 -0.75 -1.68 -2.51
N TRP A 62 -1.46 -2.65 -3.05
CA TRP A 62 -2.65 -3.22 -2.44
C TRP A 62 -2.35 -4.60 -1.87
N SER A 63 -2.72 -4.82 -0.58
CA SER A 63 -2.47 -6.08 0.12
C SER A 63 -0.98 -6.46 0.08
N LEU A 64 -0.61 -7.64 -0.38
CA LEU A 64 0.78 -8.08 -0.56
C LEU A 64 1.60 -7.12 -1.45
N GLY A 65 0.98 -6.49 -2.45
CA GLY A 65 1.65 -5.47 -3.28
C GLY A 65 2.14 -4.27 -2.49
N GLY A 66 1.53 -3.96 -1.35
CA GLY A 66 2.00 -2.91 -0.46
C GLY A 66 3.26 -3.31 0.30
N ILE A 67 3.47 -4.59 0.60
CA ILE A 67 4.73 -5.08 1.15
C ILE A 67 5.87 -4.81 0.15
N TYR A 68 5.68 -5.22 -1.12
CA TYR A 68 6.69 -4.96 -2.16
C TYR A 68 6.99 -3.47 -2.32
N ALA A 69 5.95 -2.63 -2.37
CA ALA A 69 6.12 -1.18 -2.48
C ALA A 69 6.93 -0.59 -1.32
N ARG A 70 6.72 -1.08 -0.10
CA ARG A 70 7.46 -0.65 1.09
C ARG A 70 8.92 -1.08 1.04
N GLU A 71 9.20 -2.34 0.71
CA GLU A 71 10.57 -2.84 0.62
C GLU A 71 11.36 -2.15 -0.50
N MET A 72 10.77 -2.00 -1.68
CA MET A 72 11.38 -1.22 -2.78
C MET A 72 11.73 0.21 -2.35
N ALA A 73 10.87 0.87 -1.57
CA ALA A 73 11.12 2.23 -1.11
C ALA A 73 12.20 2.31 -0.01
N LYS A 74 12.46 1.24 0.73
CA LYS A 74 13.59 1.14 1.67
C LYS A 74 14.91 0.98 0.93
N ASP A 75 14.93 0.13 -0.10
CA ASP A 75 16.14 -0.16 -0.87
C ASP A 75 16.48 0.99 -1.84
N PHE A 76 15.46 1.64 -2.42
CA PHE A 76 15.63 2.70 -3.41
C PHE A 76 14.94 4.02 -3.03
N PRO A 77 15.24 4.62 -1.87
CA PRO A 77 14.54 5.83 -1.39
C PRO A 77 14.79 7.05 -2.27
N ARG A 78 15.88 7.05 -3.06
CA ARG A 78 16.19 8.14 -3.99
C ARG A 78 15.35 8.08 -5.28
N ASP A 79 14.81 6.92 -5.62
CA ASP A 79 13.98 6.71 -6.82
C ASP A 79 12.49 6.74 -6.51
N VAL A 80 12.11 6.53 -5.24
CA VAL A 80 10.73 6.55 -4.78
C VAL A 80 10.37 7.90 -4.19
N ARG A 81 9.26 8.46 -4.65
CA ARG A 81 8.72 9.73 -4.19
C ARG A 81 7.89 9.58 -2.91
N LEU A 82 6.98 8.62 -2.91
CA LEU A 82 6.11 8.27 -1.78
C LEU A 82 5.56 6.85 -1.94
N VAL A 83 5.08 6.28 -0.84
CA VAL A 83 4.39 4.99 -0.81
C VAL A 83 2.96 5.17 -0.29
N ILE A 84 2.00 4.57 -0.97
CA ILE A 84 0.62 4.43 -0.51
C ILE A 84 0.28 2.94 -0.45
N THR A 85 -0.21 2.47 0.69
CA THR A 85 -0.63 1.08 0.85
C THR A 85 -2.14 0.98 1.07
N LEU A 86 -2.77 -0.10 0.57
CA LEU A 86 -4.19 -0.38 0.71
C LEU A 86 -4.37 -1.74 1.39
N GLY A 87 -4.86 -1.77 2.64
CA GLY A 87 -5.09 -3.00 3.39
C GLY A 87 -3.87 -3.93 3.45
N THR A 88 -2.68 -3.38 3.68
CA THR A 88 -1.41 -4.11 3.63
C THR A 88 -0.97 -4.52 5.03
N PRO A 89 -0.73 -5.83 5.29
CA PRO A 89 -0.35 -6.32 6.61
C PRO A 89 1.15 -6.21 6.87
N PHE A 90 1.65 -5.03 7.23
CA PHE A 90 3.07 -4.79 7.54
C PHE A 90 3.38 -4.68 9.04
N THR A 91 2.34 -4.73 9.91
CA THR A 91 2.49 -4.72 11.37
C THR A 91 1.72 -5.88 11.99
N GLY A 92 1.81 -6.05 13.31
CA GLY A 92 1.08 -7.09 14.02
C GLY A 92 1.71 -8.49 13.92
N HIS A 93 1.02 -9.47 14.48
CA HIS A 93 1.42 -10.87 14.38
C HIS A 93 0.90 -11.45 13.06
N PRO A 94 1.69 -12.24 12.32
CA PRO A 94 1.26 -12.82 11.04
C PRO A 94 -0.07 -13.58 11.11
N ARG A 95 -0.31 -14.27 12.21
CA ARG A 95 -1.55 -15.03 12.45
C ARG A 95 -2.77 -14.15 12.75
N ALA A 96 -2.61 -12.84 12.95
CA ALA A 96 -3.73 -11.92 13.13
C ALA A 96 -4.46 -11.58 11.82
N THR A 97 -3.99 -12.09 10.68
CA THR A 97 -4.62 -11.89 9.37
C THR A 97 -4.99 -13.22 8.75
N ASN A 98 -6.13 -13.31 8.07
CA ASN A 98 -6.46 -14.49 7.25
C ASN A 98 -5.55 -14.60 6.01
N ALA A 99 -4.81 -13.56 5.69
CA ALA A 99 -3.86 -13.52 4.57
C ALA A 99 -2.70 -14.50 4.74
N TRP A 100 -2.30 -14.87 5.99
CA TRP A 100 -1.24 -15.85 6.21
C TRP A 100 -1.63 -17.25 5.72
N ARG A 101 -2.91 -17.66 5.90
CA ARG A 101 -3.42 -18.95 5.41
C ARG A 101 -3.35 -19.01 3.88
N LEU A 102 -3.75 -17.92 3.23
CA LEU A 102 -3.69 -17.85 1.78
C LEU A 102 -2.23 -17.82 1.29
N TYR A 103 -1.35 -17.10 2.01
CA TYR A 103 0.08 -17.09 1.73
C TYR A 103 0.70 -18.48 1.85
N GLU A 104 0.49 -19.20 2.95
CA GLU A 104 1.00 -20.56 3.14
C GLU A 104 0.45 -21.54 2.10
N LEU A 105 -0.84 -21.42 1.76
CA LEU A 105 -1.49 -22.26 0.75
C LEU A 105 -0.87 -22.07 -0.63
N VAL A 106 -0.54 -20.83 -1.00
CA VAL A 106 -0.04 -20.48 -2.34
C VAL A 106 1.47 -20.71 -2.45
N THR A 107 2.22 -20.46 -1.39
CA THR A 107 3.69 -20.54 -1.41
C THR A 107 4.26 -21.86 -0.90
N GLY A 108 3.46 -22.63 -0.17
CA GLY A 108 3.93 -23.82 0.54
C GLY A 108 4.89 -23.53 1.72
N HIS A 109 5.14 -22.26 2.03
CA HIS A 109 6.05 -21.86 3.10
C HIS A 109 5.27 -21.46 4.35
N ARG A 110 5.65 -22.02 5.50
CA ARG A 110 5.08 -21.63 6.79
C ARG A 110 5.62 -20.28 7.23
N ILE A 111 4.73 -19.33 7.49
CA ILE A 111 5.09 -18.05 8.09
C ILE A 111 5.27 -18.29 9.60
N GLY A 112 6.48 -18.53 10.04
CA GLY A 112 6.76 -18.81 11.45
C GLY A 112 7.94 -18.07 12.09
N ALA A 113 8.77 -17.41 11.31
CA ALA A 113 9.96 -16.77 11.85
C ALA A 113 9.72 -15.31 12.24
N PRO A 114 9.81 -14.94 13.54
CA PRO A 114 9.69 -13.55 14.00
C PRO A 114 10.68 -12.60 13.33
N GLU A 115 11.81 -13.12 12.89
CA GLU A 115 12.92 -12.40 12.29
C GLU A 115 12.59 -11.78 10.92
N ILE A 116 11.65 -12.39 10.17
CA ILE A 116 11.23 -11.89 8.86
C ILE A 116 10.29 -10.67 8.98
N HIS A 117 9.63 -10.50 10.12
CA HIS A 117 8.58 -9.49 10.30
C HIS A 117 9.06 -8.18 10.90
N ALA A 118 10.17 -8.19 11.64
CA ALA A 118 10.70 -7.00 12.28
C ALA A 118 11.05 -5.90 11.25
N PRO A 119 11.70 -6.20 10.10
CA PRO A 119 11.98 -5.21 9.06
C PRO A 119 10.72 -4.63 8.42
N LEU A 120 9.64 -5.42 8.26
CA LEU A 120 8.40 -4.96 7.60
C LEU A 120 7.70 -3.83 8.36
N ARG A 121 7.83 -3.80 9.69
CA ARG A 121 7.23 -2.78 10.56
C ARG A 121 7.88 -1.40 10.43
N VAL A 122 9.11 -1.35 9.94
CA VAL A 122 9.83 -0.09 9.76
C VAL A 122 9.23 0.64 8.55
N ALA A 123 8.84 1.89 8.76
CA ALA A 123 8.34 2.71 7.67
C ALA A 123 9.45 3.00 6.65
N PRO A 124 9.15 3.05 5.36
CA PRO A 124 10.09 3.55 4.36
C PRO A 124 10.56 4.97 4.69
N PRO A 125 11.79 5.36 4.33
CA PRO A 125 12.33 6.70 4.58
C PRO A 125 11.77 7.77 3.62
N VAL A 126 10.59 7.54 3.06
CA VAL A 126 9.83 8.44 2.18
C VAL A 126 8.43 8.65 2.74
N PRO A 127 7.69 9.70 2.32
CA PRO A 127 6.30 9.88 2.73
C PRO A 127 5.49 8.60 2.51
N THR A 128 4.81 8.14 3.56
CA THR A 128 4.10 6.87 3.55
C THR A 128 2.68 7.06 4.11
N THR A 129 1.69 6.69 3.30
CA THR A 129 0.27 6.72 3.67
C THR A 129 -0.27 5.31 3.68
N SER A 130 -0.83 4.86 4.80
CA SER A 130 -1.58 3.62 4.87
C SER A 130 -3.08 3.89 4.83
N ILE A 131 -3.75 3.39 3.79
CA ILE A 131 -5.20 3.39 3.66
C ILE A 131 -5.70 2.02 4.10
N TYR A 132 -6.59 1.99 5.08
CA TYR A 132 -7.08 0.74 5.66
C TYR A 132 -8.58 0.82 5.98
N SER A 133 -9.18 -0.31 6.27
CA SER A 133 -10.57 -0.41 6.69
C SER A 133 -10.70 -1.28 7.93
N ARG A 134 -11.52 -0.85 8.89
CA ARG A 134 -11.88 -1.69 10.05
C ARG A 134 -12.86 -2.80 9.69
N THR A 135 -13.49 -2.71 8.53
CA THR A 135 -14.39 -3.74 7.96
C THR A 135 -13.70 -4.65 6.95
N ASP A 136 -12.36 -4.61 6.87
CA ASP A 136 -11.56 -5.53 6.08
C ASP A 136 -11.65 -6.95 6.67
N GLY A 137 -12.30 -7.86 5.95
CA GLY A 137 -12.51 -9.24 6.41
C GLY A 137 -11.34 -10.18 6.13
N VAL A 138 -10.25 -9.71 5.49
CA VAL A 138 -9.08 -10.52 5.12
C VAL A 138 -7.88 -10.16 5.97
N VAL A 139 -7.56 -8.87 6.07
CA VAL A 139 -6.46 -8.33 6.86
C VAL A 139 -7.01 -7.63 8.10
N ALA A 140 -6.62 -8.10 9.29
CA ALA A 140 -6.93 -7.37 10.51
C ALA A 140 -6.37 -5.95 10.39
N TRP A 141 -7.24 -4.95 10.51
CA TRP A 141 -6.90 -3.55 10.25
C TRP A 141 -5.69 -3.05 11.06
N GLN A 142 -5.51 -3.56 12.29
CA GLN A 142 -4.37 -3.25 13.15
C GLN A 142 -3.03 -3.60 12.49
N CYS A 143 -3.03 -4.59 11.59
CA CYS A 143 -1.85 -5.00 10.84
C CYS A 143 -1.50 -4.03 9.71
N SER A 144 -2.42 -3.14 9.35
CA SER A 144 -2.25 -2.13 8.30
C SER A 144 -2.04 -0.72 8.85
N VAL A 145 -1.91 -0.56 10.16
CA VAL A 145 -1.74 0.76 10.78
C VAL A 145 -0.27 1.12 10.92
N GLU A 146 0.11 2.24 10.30
CA GLU A 146 1.46 2.81 10.40
C GLU A 146 1.67 3.46 11.77
N ARG A 147 2.88 3.34 12.29
CA ARG A 147 3.28 4.08 13.50
C ARG A 147 3.40 5.56 13.20
N LYS A 148 3.05 6.40 14.19
CA LYS A 148 3.22 7.84 14.06
C LYS A 148 4.69 8.19 13.81
N GLY A 149 4.94 8.92 12.75
CA GLY A 149 6.24 9.39 12.34
C GLY A 149 6.13 10.72 11.59
N PRO A 150 7.25 11.36 11.30
CA PRO A 150 7.27 12.70 10.71
C PRO A 150 6.67 12.76 9.29
N ARG A 151 6.66 11.64 8.57
CA ARG A 151 6.13 11.53 7.20
C ARG A 151 5.27 10.29 7.01
N THR A 152 4.61 9.83 8.08
CA THR A 152 3.72 8.68 8.05
C THR A 152 2.33 9.09 8.48
N GLU A 153 1.32 8.49 7.86
CA GLU A 153 -0.07 8.72 8.21
C GLU A 153 -0.95 7.49 7.94
N ASN A 154 -2.11 7.53 8.54
CA ASN A 154 -3.16 6.53 8.36
C ASN A 154 -4.43 7.21 7.88
N VAL A 155 -5.06 6.66 6.85
CA VAL A 155 -6.36 7.09 6.33
C VAL A 155 -7.32 5.92 6.44
N GLU A 156 -8.40 6.10 7.22
CA GLU A 156 -9.42 5.09 7.36
C GLU A 156 -10.55 5.32 6.36
N VAL A 157 -10.93 4.28 5.64
CA VAL A 157 -12.12 4.23 4.78
C VAL A 157 -12.95 3.01 5.14
N GLU A 158 -14.21 2.99 4.79
CA GLU A 158 -15.08 1.83 5.01
C GLU A 158 -15.18 1.01 3.72
N ALA A 159 -14.62 -0.20 3.74
CA ALA A 159 -14.57 -1.09 2.59
C ALA A 159 -14.22 -2.52 3.00
N SER A 160 -14.66 -3.52 2.24
CA SER A 160 -14.07 -4.86 2.30
C SER A 160 -12.64 -4.82 1.75
N HIS A 161 -11.85 -5.89 1.99
CA HIS A 161 -10.49 -6.00 1.48
C HIS A 161 -10.39 -5.83 -0.04
N LEU A 162 -11.26 -6.51 -0.79
CA LEU A 162 -11.33 -6.37 -2.25
C LEU A 162 -11.93 -5.02 -2.67
N GLY A 163 -12.81 -4.45 -1.87
CA GLY A 163 -13.40 -3.16 -2.10
C GLY A 163 -12.44 -1.99 -1.98
N LEU A 164 -11.36 -2.10 -1.19
CA LEU A 164 -10.38 -1.03 -1.00
C LEU A 164 -9.80 -0.49 -2.32
N GLY A 165 -9.47 -1.40 -3.25
CA GLY A 165 -8.93 -1.03 -4.56
C GLY A 165 -9.94 -0.34 -5.50
N LEU A 166 -11.24 -0.39 -5.18
CA LEU A 166 -12.33 0.18 -5.97
C LEU A 166 -13.08 1.30 -5.23
N ASN A 167 -12.70 1.60 -3.99
CA ASN A 167 -13.39 2.55 -3.13
C ASN A 167 -13.11 4.00 -3.57
N PRO A 168 -14.13 4.81 -3.89
CA PRO A 168 -13.95 6.20 -4.31
C PRO A 168 -13.23 7.08 -3.27
N LEU A 169 -13.45 6.83 -1.97
CA LEU A 169 -12.78 7.56 -0.90
C LEU A 169 -11.29 7.20 -0.85
N ALA A 170 -10.93 5.92 -1.04
CA ALA A 170 -9.54 5.52 -1.17
C ALA A 170 -8.89 6.20 -2.39
N TRP A 171 -9.59 6.26 -3.53
CA TRP A 171 -9.10 6.95 -4.74
C TRP A 171 -8.91 8.44 -4.53
N TYR A 172 -9.85 9.09 -3.84
CA TYR A 172 -9.70 10.50 -3.49
C TYR A 172 -8.47 10.73 -2.62
N ALA A 173 -8.30 9.95 -1.55
CA ALA A 173 -7.12 10.06 -0.70
C ALA A 173 -5.82 9.81 -1.48
N ILE A 174 -5.78 8.81 -2.38
CA ILE A 174 -4.65 8.56 -3.27
C ILE A 174 -4.36 9.78 -4.14
N ALA A 175 -5.36 10.33 -4.80
CA ALA A 175 -5.19 11.50 -5.69
C ALA A 175 -4.69 12.72 -4.91
N ASP A 176 -5.21 12.97 -3.72
CA ASP A 176 -4.78 14.05 -2.84
C ASP A 176 -3.30 13.89 -2.43
N ARG A 177 -2.88 12.67 -2.03
CA ARG A 177 -1.47 12.40 -1.71
C ARG A 177 -0.55 12.59 -2.90
N LEU A 178 -0.98 12.13 -4.07
CA LEU A 178 -0.22 12.29 -5.31
C LEU A 178 -0.12 13.74 -5.80
N ALA A 179 -1.10 14.58 -5.49
CA ALA A 179 -1.12 15.98 -5.87
C ALA A 179 -0.11 16.85 -5.08
N GLN A 180 0.39 16.38 -3.94
CA GLN A 180 1.35 17.14 -3.16
C GLN A 180 2.67 17.33 -3.93
N PRO A 181 3.31 18.50 -3.85
CA PRO A 181 4.64 18.67 -4.43
C PRO A 181 5.70 17.85 -3.71
N GLU A 182 6.79 17.50 -4.40
CA GLU A 182 7.94 16.87 -3.76
C GLU A 182 8.50 17.77 -2.66
N GLY A 183 8.78 17.19 -1.50
CA GLY A 183 9.25 17.91 -0.31
C GLY A 183 8.16 18.67 0.46
N GLY A 184 6.96 18.82 -0.11
CA GLY A 184 5.83 19.53 0.50
C GLY A 184 4.84 18.62 1.25
N TRP A 185 5.28 17.48 1.76
CA TRP A 185 4.37 16.54 2.43
C TRP A 185 3.67 17.16 3.65
N LYS A 186 2.35 17.01 3.68
CA LYS A 186 1.47 17.36 4.80
C LYS A 186 0.51 16.20 5.05
N PRO A 187 0.07 15.97 6.29
CA PRO A 187 -0.96 14.98 6.58
C PRO A 187 -2.24 15.22 5.78
N PHE A 188 -3.00 14.16 5.53
CA PHE A 188 -4.30 14.22 4.88
C PHE A 188 -5.26 15.07 5.72
N ASP A 189 -5.80 16.12 5.14
CA ASP A 189 -6.74 17.03 5.82
C ASP A 189 -8.15 16.43 5.80
N ARG A 190 -8.65 16.07 6.96
CA ARG A 190 -10.00 15.51 7.17
C ARG A 190 -11.00 16.52 7.71
N ARG A 191 -10.63 17.80 7.80
CA ARG A 191 -11.51 18.84 8.36
C ARG A 191 -12.66 19.19 7.42
N GLY A 192 -13.66 19.88 7.96
CA GLY A 192 -14.84 20.30 7.20
C GLY A 192 -15.69 19.11 6.73
N ALA A 193 -16.18 19.15 5.51
CA ALA A 193 -17.02 18.10 4.93
C ALA A 193 -16.34 16.73 4.88
N LEU A 194 -15.01 16.67 4.80
CA LEU A 194 -14.26 15.41 4.78
C LEU A 194 -14.30 14.67 6.12
N SER A 195 -14.60 15.32 7.24
CA SER A 195 -14.72 14.67 8.55
C SER A 195 -15.86 13.66 8.62
N TRP A 196 -16.88 13.80 7.79
CA TRP A 196 -17.99 12.86 7.66
C TRP A 196 -17.62 11.61 6.88
N LEU A 197 -16.71 11.73 5.93
CA LEU A 197 -16.29 10.67 5.02
C LEU A 197 -15.08 9.90 5.55
N TYR A 198 -14.16 10.58 6.23
CA TYR A 198 -12.93 10.00 6.75
C TYR A 198 -12.89 10.07 8.27
N ARG A 199 -13.12 8.94 8.89
CA ARG A 199 -13.11 8.83 10.36
C ARG A 199 -11.70 9.06 10.92
N ASP A 200 -11.64 9.49 12.19
CA ASP A 200 -10.35 9.60 12.88
C ASP A 200 -9.73 8.21 13.09
N PRO A 201 -8.54 7.93 12.53
CA PRO A 201 -7.87 6.66 12.75
C PRO A 201 -7.51 6.39 14.21
N ALA A 202 -7.33 7.44 15.01
CA ALA A 202 -6.99 7.35 16.44
C ALA A 202 -8.20 7.07 17.35
N ARG A 203 -9.44 7.07 16.80
CA ARG A 203 -10.62 6.79 17.61
C ARG A 203 -10.56 5.40 18.22
N LYS A 204 -11.00 5.28 19.48
CA LYS A 204 -11.14 3.96 20.11
C LYS A 204 -12.16 3.11 19.34
N ALA A 205 -11.84 1.83 19.16
CA ALA A 205 -12.82 0.88 18.67
C ALA A 205 -13.88 0.71 19.76
N TRP A 206 -15.15 0.86 19.39
CA TRP A 206 -16.25 0.45 20.25
C TRP A 206 -16.43 -1.07 20.05
N TYR A 207 -16.04 -1.84 21.01
CA TYR A 207 -16.39 -3.27 21.14
C TYR A 207 -17.30 -3.45 22.34
#